data_fe2a9e9f3153a9d92ed3f746d3487fe3
#
_entry.id   fe2a9e9f3153a9d92ed3f746d3487fe3
#
_cell.length_a   1.000
_cell.length_b   1.000
_cell.length_c   1.000
_cell.angle_alpha   90.00
_cell.angle_beta   90.00
_cell.angle_gamma   90.00
#
_symmetry.space_group_name_H-M   'P 1'
#
loop_
_entity.id
_entity.type
_entity.pdbx_description
1 polymer ?
#
loop_
_entity_poly.entity_id
_entity_poly.type
_entity_poly.pdbx_seq_one_letter_code
_entity_poly.pdbx_strand_id
1 'polypeptide(L)'
;MQWKNLIKGIAFVAIFMVLFSCVSTVLVSSGDIRNYQHITGFYAEPDNTLDAVYVSSSTGYAFWNSLYAWDRYGIAVYPFCSNSQHFLTAEYLIREMRKSQPDALYIVNTNAIHDERLYVEAMHHSLDELPLSVNKLKIIDRLTKAADLSWEESLELYIPMYRYHDRWSKLEFDDFRLRVDGMKSASTHPLYMKEIADIADLYKLTDERAPLAAFNVDAANSLMDYCEEENVKILFITVPRAEEEGRLKEINELNAMIEARGFTVLNLLKDHEVLGLDLTQDFYNEGHTNVHGSLKYTRYLAEYLMEHYGMENKHGDATYASWDAGYDRYEDVLYQAILDFELEPEYRTVELEKPENLAALASGAQVSISWDAVEGAEGYAVYRKQDGGHWERIETVDGLSCTDTTAQSGATYVYTVVPFMTNNNQIFYGKFDYAGAVIQLP
;
A
#
# COMPACT_ATOMS: atom_id res chain seq x y z
N MET A 1 -26.53 -16.47 -47.89
CA MET A 1 -27.02 -17.16 -46.67
C MET A 1 -25.91 -17.46 -45.66
N GLN A 2 -24.74 -17.90 -46.08
CA GLN A 2 -23.61 -18.23 -45.20
C GLN A 2 -23.08 -17.04 -44.36
N TRP A 3 -22.89 -15.86 -44.93
CA TRP A 3 -22.41 -14.66 -44.24
C TRP A 3 -23.33 -14.19 -43.10
N LYS A 4 -24.65 -14.24 -43.28
CA LYS A 4 -25.62 -13.91 -42.24
C LYS A 4 -25.55 -14.88 -41.04
N ASN A 5 -25.29 -16.15 -41.29
CA ASN A 5 -25.16 -17.16 -40.24
C ASN A 5 -23.79 -17.00 -39.54
N LEU A 6 -22.73 -16.67 -40.27
CA LEU A 6 -21.43 -16.33 -39.65
C LEU A 6 -21.52 -15.14 -38.71
N ILE A 7 -22.16 -14.05 -39.17
CA ILE A 7 -22.38 -12.84 -38.32
C ILE A 7 -23.21 -13.17 -37.07
N LYS A 8 -24.27 -13.98 -37.23
CA LYS A 8 -25.07 -14.42 -36.05
C LYS A 8 -24.23 -15.30 -35.10
N GLY A 9 -23.36 -16.16 -35.61
CA GLY A 9 -22.48 -16.98 -34.81
C GLY A 9 -21.47 -16.10 -34.02
N ILE A 10 -20.84 -15.15 -34.70
CA ILE A 10 -19.92 -14.20 -34.07
C ILE A 10 -20.64 -13.36 -32.99
N ALA A 11 -21.84 -12.84 -33.32
CA ALA A 11 -22.62 -12.07 -32.35
C ALA A 11 -23.03 -12.91 -31.12
N PHE A 12 -23.43 -14.17 -31.34
CA PHE A 12 -23.73 -15.08 -30.23
C PHE A 12 -22.53 -15.32 -29.34
N VAL A 13 -21.36 -15.62 -29.90
CA VAL A 13 -20.12 -15.82 -29.15
C VAL A 13 -19.74 -14.57 -28.37
N ALA A 14 -19.84 -13.38 -29.00
CA ALA A 14 -19.54 -12.13 -28.34
C ALA A 14 -20.48 -11.86 -27.15
N ILE A 15 -21.79 -12.03 -27.33
CA ILE A 15 -22.78 -11.89 -26.24
C ILE A 15 -22.52 -12.90 -25.13
N PHE A 16 -22.26 -14.17 -25.51
CA PHE A 16 -21.93 -15.22 -24.52
C PHE A 16 -20.69 -14.84 -23.70
N MET A 17 -19.61 -14.38 -24.35
CA MET A 17 -18.38 -13.97 -23.65
C MET A 17 -18.62 -12.79 -22.71
N VAL A 18 -19.43 -11.80 -23.10
CA VAL A 18 -19.79 -10.69 -22.21
C VAL A 18 -20.57 -11.20 -20.99
N LEU A 19 -21.62 -12.00 -21.20
CA LEU A 19 -22.41 -12.55 -20.11
C LEU A 19 -21.58 -13.46 -19.20
N PHE A 20 -20.72 -14.29 -19.80
CA PHE A 20 -19.79 -15.14 -19.07
C PHE A 20 -18.82 -14.32 -18.21
N SER A 21 -18.24 -13.24 -18.76
CA SER A 21 -17.36 -12.34 -18.03
C SER A 21 -18.12 -11.68 -16.86
N CYS A 22 -19.32 -11.16 -17.06
CA CYS A 22 -20.13 -10.57 -15.99
C CYS A 22 -20.42 -11.57 -14.86
N VAL A 23 -20.83 -12.79 -15.20
CA VAL A 23 -21.08 -13.84 -14.20
C VAL A 23 -19.80 -14.23 -13.47
N SER A 24 -18.69 -14.35 -14.20
CA SER A 24 -17.39 -14.67 -13.60
C SER A 24 -16.95 -13.59 -12.60
N THR A 25 -17.13 -12.31 -12.95
CA THR A 25 -16.80 -11.20 -12.06
C THR A 25 -17.62 -11.24 -10.76
N VAL A 26 -18.91 -11.54 -10.85
CA VAL A 26 -19.79 -11.67 -9.67
C VAL A 26 -19.40 -12.86 -8.80
N LEU A 27 -18.94 -13.96 -9.42
CA LEU A 27 -18.56 -15.17 -8.70
C LEU A 27 -17.13 -15.13 -8.12
N VAL A 28 -16.24 -14.30 -8.64
CA VAL A 28 -14.87 -14.16 -8.11
C VAL A 28 -14.94 -13.78 -6.64
N SER A 29 -14.18 -14.50 -5.82
CA SER A 29 -14.21 -14.28 -4.37
C SER A 29 -13.59 -12.93 -4.00
N SER A 30 -14.33 -12.13 -3.27
CA SER A 30 -13.82 -10.95 -2.58
C SER A 30 -13.17 -11.29 -1.21
N GLY A 31 -12.73 -12.54 -1.03
CA GLY A 31 -12.26 -13.05 0.26
C GLY A 31 -11.04 -12.34 0.82
N ASP A 32 -10.21 -11.73 -0.02
CA ASP A 32 -9.19 -10.79 0.41
C ASP A 32 -9.54 -9.38 -0.07
N ILE A 33 -10.24 -8.64 0.76
CA ILE A 33 -10.66 -7.25 0.50
C ILE A 33 -9.46 -6.36 0.13
N ARG A 34 -8.27 -6.62 0.67
CA ARG A 34 -7.06 -5.83 0.43
C ARG A 34 -6.59 -5.92 -1.02
N ASN A 35 -6.49 -7.13 -1.56
CA ASN A 35 -6.11 -7.32 -2.96
C ASN A 35 -7.15 -6.73 -3.91
N TYR A 36 -8.42 -6.91 -3.59
CA TYR A 36 -9.54 -6.38 -4.36
C TYR A 36 -9.44 -4.86 -4.54
N GLN A 37 -9.17 -4.15 -3.46
CA GLN A 37 -9.09 -2.68 -3.46
C GLN A 37 -7.92 -2.17 -4.31
N HIS A 38 -6.79 -2.88 -4.32
CA HIS A 38 -5.59 -2.45 -5.06
C HIS A 38 -5.75 -2.55 -6.57
N ILE A 39 -6.42 -3.58 -7.07
CA ILE A 39 -6.58 -3.80 -8.51
C ILE A 39 -7.80 -3.06 -9.04
N THR A 40 -8.98 -3.27 -8.46
CA THR A 40 -10.22 -2.68 -8.96
C THR A 40 -10.27 -1.17 -8.83
N GLY A 41 -9.68 -0.61 -7.77
CA GLY A 41 -9.60 0.83 -7.56
C GLY A 41 -8.84 1.56 -8.68
N PHE A 42 -7.83 0.92 -9.27
CA PHE A 42 -7.09 1.49 -10.40
C PHE A 42 -8.01 1.80 -11.60
N TYR A 43 -8.95 0.92 -11.91
CA TYR A 43 -9.87 1.10 -13.04
C TYR A 43 -10.93 2.18 -12.80
N ALA A 44 -11.00 2.75 -11.61
CA ALA A 44 -11.83 3.91 -11.30
C ALA A 44 -11.08 5.25 -11.42
N GLU A 45 -9.75 5.21 -11.61
CA GLU A 45 -9.00 6.44 -11.86
C GLU A 45 -9.29 6.99 -13.26
N PRO A 46 -9.42 8.30 -13.42
CA PRO A 46 -9.60 8.91 -14.73
C PRO A 46 -8.40 8.65 -15.65
N ASP A 47 -8.64 8.58 -16.96
CA ASP A 47 -7.59 8.33 -17.93
C ASP A 47 -6.49 9.40 -17.86
N ASN A 48 -5.23 8.96 -17.88
CA ASN A 48 -4.02 9.77 -17.92
C ASN A 48 -3.89 10.82 -16.81
N THR A 49 -4.29 10.45 -15.57
CA THR A 49 -4.21 11.34 -14.41
C THR A 49 -3.15 10.91 -13.39
N LEU A 50 -2.64 9.69 -13.46
CA LEU A 50 -1.65 9.21 -12.51
C LEU A 50 -0.23 9.68 -12.91
N ASP A 51 0.55 10.16 -11.93
CA ASP A 51 1.98 10.45 -12.10
C ASP A 51 2.77 9.17 -12.27
N ALA A 52 2.47 8.18 -11.43
CA ALA A 52 3.08 6.87 -11.51
C ALA A 52 2.13 5.75 -11.10
N VAL A 53 2.47 4.53 -11.54
CA VAL A 53 1.86 3.29 -11.08
C VAL A 53 2.94 2.38 -10.50
N TYR A 54 2.78 2.01 -9.23
CA TYR A 54 3.73 1.17 -8.54
C TYR A 54 3.32 -0.31 -8.64
N VAL A 55 4.00 -1.06 -9.48
CA VAL A 55 3.74 -2.48 -9.76
C VAL A 55 4.58 -3.35 -8.85
N SER A 56 3.96 -4.02 -7.87
CA SER A 56 4.69 -4.77 -6.85
C SER A 56 3.84 -5.90 -6.26
N SER A 57 4.49 -6.72 -5.44
CA SER A 57 3.80 -7.63 -4.51
C SER A 57 3.27 -6.86 -3.29
N SER A 58 2.93 -7.58 -2.21
CA SER A 58 2.53 -7.00 -0.93
C SER A 58 3.50 -5.96 -0.37
N THR A 59 4.77 -6.04 -0.72
CA THR A 59 5.77 -5.03 -0.35
C THR A 59 5.42 -3.64 -0.91
N GLY A 60 4.83 -3.54 -2.10
CA GLY A 60 4.45 -2.27 -2.68
C GLY A 60 3.45 -1.51 -1.80
N TYR A 61 2.38 -2.15 -1.39
CA TYR A 61 1.38 -1.50 -0.53
C TYR A 61 1.78 -1.45 0.96
N ALA A 62 2.73 -2.28 1.40
CA ALA A 62 3.24 -2.21 2.77
C ALA A 62 4.25 -1.08 2.96
N PHE A 63 5.02 -0.75 1.93
CA PHE A 63 6.02 0.32 1.98
C PHE A 63 5.48 1.67 1.52
N TRP A 64 4.70 1.71 0.44
CA TRP A 64 4.19 2.94 -0.15
C TRP A 64 2.77 3.27 0.32
N ASN A 65 2.59 4.45 0.88
CA ASN A 65 1.31 5.00 1.30
C ASN A 65 0.86 6.11 0.35
N SER A 66 -0.04 5.79 -0.56
CA SER A 66 -0.46 6.69 -1.64
C SER A 66 -1.15 7.96 -1.16
N LEU A 67 -2.04 7.85 -0.15
CA LEU A 67 -2.77 9.01 0.36
C LEU A 67 -1.93 9.88 1.28
N TYR A 68 -0.98 9.33 2.00
CA TYR A 68 0.01 10.14 2.71
C TYR A 68 0.92 10.90 1.74
N ALA A 69 1.35 10.26 0.64
CA ALA A 69 2.11 10.93 -0.41
C ALA A 69 1.29 12.04 -1.08
N TRP A 70 0.00 11.79 -1.33
CA TRP A 70 -0.92 12.81 -1.84
C TRP A 70 -0.98 14.01 -0.91
N ASP A 71 -1.32 13.82 0.37
CA ASP A 71 -1.43 14.91 1.35
C ASP A 71 -0.16 15.78 1.44
N ARG A 72 1.00 15.12 1.51
CA ARG A 72 2.26 15.83 1.74
C ARG A 72 2.87 16.47 0.50
N TYR A 73 2.69 15.84 -0.64
CA TYR A 73 3.41 16.19 -1.86
C TYR A 73 2.50 16.50 -3.05
N GLY A 74 1.22 16.16 -2.97
CA GLY A 74 0.27 16.37 -4.06
C GLY A 74 0.55 15.50 -5.30
N ILE A 75 1.24 14.35 -5.16
CA ILE A 75 1.56 13.45 -6.25
C ILE A 75 0.62 12.24 -6.28
N ALA A 76 0.11 11.91 -7.46
CA ALA A 76 -0.84 10.81 -7.66
C ALA A 76 -0.11 9.52 -8.09
N VAL A 77 0.46 8.79 -7.13
CA VAL A 77 1.17 7.52 -7.36
C VAL A 77 0.34 6.36 -6.84
N TYR A 78 -0.17 5.53 -7.76
CA TYR A 78 -1.10 4.44 -7.44
C TYR A 78 -0.37 3.10 -7.27
N PRO A 79 -0.44 2.43 -6.10
CA PRO A 79 0.12 1.09 -5.92
C PRO A 79 -0.80 0.03 -6.54
N PHE A 80 -0.43 -0.46 -7.72
CA PHE A 80 -1.07 -1.60 -8.36
C PHE A 80 -0.37 -2.89 -7.92
N CYS A 81 -0.78 -3.39 -6.79
CA CYS A 81 -0.12 -4.46 -6.07
C CYS A 81 -1.08 -5.59 -5.71
N SER A 82 -0.56 -6.80 -5.59
CA SER A 82 -1.32 -7.92 -5.03
C SER A 82 -0.43 -8.84 -4.19
N ASN A 83 -1.04 -9.62 -3.30
CA ASN A 83 -0.29 -10.57 -2.49
C ASN A 83 0.48 -11.53 -3.40
N SER A 84 1.78 -11.70 -3.11
CA SER A 84 2.65 -12.62 -3.84
C SER A 84 2.73 -12.38 -5.36
N GLN A 85 2.41 -11.17 -5.84
CA GLN A 85 2.54 -10.83 -7.25
C GLN A 85 3.99 -11.06 -7.71
N HIS A 86 4.14 -11.86 -8.74
CA HIS A 86 5.45 -12.22 -9.27
C HIS A 86 5.93 -11.23 -10.32
N PHE A 87 7.26 -11.01 -10.42
CA PHE A 87 7.89 -10.16 -11.44
C PHE A 87 7.49 -10.54 -12.87
N LEU A 88 7.24 -11.82 -13.15
CA LEU A 88 6.76 -12.33 -14.43
C LEU A 88 5.51 -11.63 -14.98
N THR A 89 4.71 -11.03 -14.11
CA THR A 89 3.45 -10.35 -14.49
C THR A 89 3.69 -8.94 -15.01
N ALA A 90 4.80 -8.30 -14.64
CA ALA A 90 5.02 -6.85 -14.75
C ALA A 90 4.79 -6.32 -16.17
N GLU A 91 5.38 -6.94 -17.20
CA GLU A 91 5.23 -6.48 -18.59
C GLU A 91 3.75 -6.37 -19.02
N TYR A 92 2.99 -7.44 -18.82
CA TYR A 92 1.61 -7.47 -19.30
C TYR A 92 0.66 -6.68 -18.40
N LEU A 93 0.98 -6.51 -17.12
CA LEU A 93 0.29 -5.55 -16.26
C LEU A 93 0.52 -4.12 -16.76
N ILE A 94 1.76 -3.74 -17.07
CA ILE A 94 2.07 -2.41 -17.62
C ILE A 94 1.36 -2.21 -18.97
N ARG A 95 1.37 -3.21 -19.87
CA ARG A 95 0.60 -3.16 -21.13
C ARG A 95 -0.90 -2.96 -20.89
N GLU A 96 -1.45 -3.55 -19.82
CA GLU A 96 -2.87 -3.40 -19.45
C GLU A 96 -3.14 -1.98 -18.93
N MET A 97 -2.34 -1.51 -17.98
CA MET A 97 -2.51 -0.21 -17.33
C MET A 97 -2.24 0.96 -18.27
N ARG A 98 -1.34 0.82 -19.23
CA ARG A 98 -1.07 1.85 -20.25
C ARG A 98 -2.25 2.13 -21.18
N LYS A 99 -3.28 1.31 -21.17
CA LYS A 99 -4.51 1.60 -21.92
C LYS A 99 -5.24 2.83 -21.39
N SER A 100 -5.17 3.07 -20.06
CA SER A 100 -5.77 4.24 -19.40
C SER A 100 -4.74 5.24 -18.90
N GLN A 101 -3.50 4.81 -18.59
CA GLN A 101 -2.44 5.66 -18.04
C GLN A 101 -1.16 5.62 -18.91
N PRO A 102 -1.23 6.03 -20.19
CA PRO A 102 -0.11 5.87 -21.14
C PRO A 102 1.14 6.67 -20.77
N ASP A 103 1.00 7.80 -20.09
CA ASP A 103 2.08 8.75 -19.78
C ASP A 103 2.67 8.58 -18.39
N ALA A 104 2.07 7.74 -17.53
CA ALA A 104 2.53 7.47 -16.17
C ALA A 104 3.95 6.86 -16.14
N LEU A 105 4.69 7.15 -15.07
CA LEU A 105 5.89 6.41 -14.73
C LEU A 105 5.51 5.04 -14.14
N TYR A 106 6.09 3.95 -14.61
CA TYR A 106 5.89 2.62 -14.03
C TYR A 106 7.04 2.26 -13.10
N ILE A 107 6.75 2.07 -11.80
CA ILE A 107 7.73 1.68 -10.80
C ILE A 107 7.60 0.17 -10.60
N VAL A 108 8.66 -0.60 -10.84
CA VAL A 108 8.63 -2.07 -10.78
C VAL A 108 9.57 -2.59 -9.70
N ASN A 109 9.02 -3.37 -8.77
CA ASN A 109 9.80 -3.94 -7.68
C ASN A 109 10.57 -5.19 -8.12
N THR A 110 11.89 -5.17 -7.97
CA THR A 110 12.79 -6.27 -8.32
C THR A 110 12.86 -7.39 -7.28
N ASN A 111 12.40 -7.16 -6.04
CA ASN A 111 12.30 -8.24 -5.05
C ASN A 111 11.25 -9.31 -5.42
N ALA A 112 10.39 -9.05 -6.41
CA ALA A 112 9.26 -9.91 -6.74
C ALA A 112 9.62 -11.11 -7.65
N ILE A 113 10.88 -11.59 -7.66
CA ILE A 113 11.36 -12.74 -8.47
C ILE A 113 11.32 -14.08 -7.72
N HIS A 114 10.37 -14.27 -6.83
CA HIS A 114 10.31 -15.42 -5.92
C HIS A 114 9.71 -16.68 -6.57
N ASP A 115 10.55 -17.65 -6.90
CA ASP A 115 10.12 -18.91 -7.53
C ASP A 115 9.18 -19.73 -6.62
N GLU A 116 9.38 -19.70 -5.30
CA GLU A 116 8.50 -20.38 -4.33
C GLU A 116 7.08 -19.81 -4.28
N ARG A 117 6.81 -18.67 -4.90
CA ARG A 117 5.47 -18.07 -5.01
C ARG A 117 4.76 -18.38 -6.33
N LEU A 118 5.35 -19.23 -7.17
CA LEU A 118 4.72 -19.72 -8.39
C LEU A 118 3.77 -20.90 -8.10
N TYR A 119 2.73 -20.64 -7.30
CA TYR A 119 1.66 -21.60 -7.01
C TYR A 119 0.29 -20.97 -7.31
N VAL A 120 -0.68 -21.81 -7.61
CA VAL A 120 -1.98 -21.38 -8.17
C VAL A 120 -2.69 -20.35 -7.30
N GLU A 121 -2.71 -20.52 -5.97
CA GLU A 121 -3.35 -19.59 -5.04
C GLU A 121 -2.76 -18.16 -5.16
N ALA A 122 -1.43 -18.05 -5.21
CA ALA A 122 -0.77 -16.75 -5.38
C ALA A 122 -1.10 -16.11 -6.74
N MET A 123 -1.27 -16.92 -7.78
CA MET A 123 -1.64 -16.41 -9.12
C MET A 123 -3.04 -15.80 -9.11
N HIS A 124 -4.00 -16.41 -8.37
CA HIS A 124 -5.35 -15.87 -8.23
C HIS A 124 -5.35 -14.44 -7.65
N HIS A 125 -4.49 -14.16 -6.66
CA HIS A 125 -4.39 -12.81 -6.09
C HIS A 125 -4.06 -11.72 -7.11
N SER A 126 -3.29 -12.07 -8.15
CA SER A 126 -2.89 -11.10 -9.19
C SER A 126 -3.83 -11.10 -10.39
N LEU A 127 -4.62 -12.16 -10.59
CA LEU A 127 -5.35 -12.39 -11.83
C LEU A 127 -6.86 -12.16 -11.71
N ASP A 128 -7.47 -12.52 -10.60
CA ASP A 128 -8.93 -12.65 -10.52
C ASP A 128 -9.64 -11.32 -10.79
N GLU A 129 -9.10 -10.23 -10.26
CA GLU A 129 -9.67 -8.89 -10.41
C GLU A 129 -9.28 -8.19 -11.73
N LEU A 130 -8.36 -8.77 -12.51
CA LEU A 130 -8.01 -8.20 -13.81
C LEU A 130 -9.16 -8.43 -14.81
N PRO A 131 -9.49 -7.42 -15.64
CA PRO A 131 -10.44 -7.60 -16.71
C PRO A 131 -9.95 -8.63 -17.73
N LEU A 132 -10.89 -9.36 -18.31
CA LEU A 132 -10.58 -10.31 -19.39
C LEU A 132 -9.95 -9.57 -20.57
N SER A 133 -8.71 -9.85 -20.85
CA SER A 133 -7.92 -9.22 -21.91
C SER A 133 -6.86 -10.17 -22.45
N VAL A 134 -6.28 -9.81 -23.60
CA VAL A 134 -5.14 -10.54 -24.15
C VAL A 134 -3.95 -10.51 -23.19
N ASN A 135 -3.75 -9.40 -22.47
CA ASN A 135 -2.68 -9.28 -21.49
C ASN A 135 -2.89 -10.24 -20.31
N LYS A 136 -4.10 -10.34 -19.76
CA LYS A 136 -4.43 -11.33 -18.72
C LYS A 136 -4.12 -12.76 -19.19
N LEU A 137 -4.53 -13.13 -20.38
CA LEU A 137 -4.25 -14.46 -20.94
C LEU A 137 -2.73 -14.70 -21.11
N LYS A 138 -1.97 -13.66 -21.47
CA LYS A 138 -0.51 -13.74 -21.56
C LYS A 138 0.17 -13.90 -20.20
N ILE A 139 -0.36 -13.23 -19.16
CA ILE A 139 0.12 -13.43 -17.79
C ILE A 139 -0.12 -14.88 -17.36
N ILE A 140 -1.33 -15.40 -17.56
CA ILE A 140 -1.67 -16.79 -17.21
C ILE A 140 -0.72 -17.76 -17.92
N ASP A 141 -0.56 -17.63 -19.25
CA ASP A 141 0.33 -18.49 -20.05
C ASP A 141 1.78 -18.45 -19.52
N ARG A 142 2.29 -17.28 -19.16
CA ARG A 142 3.65 -17.12 -18.62
C ARG A 142 3.80 -17.76 -17.23
N LEU A 143 2.85 -17.51 -16.32
CA LEU A 143 2.89 -18.05 -14.97
C LEU A 143 2.73 -19.57 -14.95
N THR A 144 1.78 -20.11 -15.71
CA THR A 144 1.53 -21.56 -15.77
C THR A 144 2.71 -22.33 -16.37
N LYS A 145 3.38 -21.76 -17.36
CA LYS A 145 4.62 -22.33 -17.92
C LYS A 145 5.80 -22.27 -16.95
N ALA A 146 5.97 -21.16 -16.23
CA ALA A 146 7.04 -21.02 -15.26
C ALA A 146 6.87 -21.98 -14.06
N ALA A 147 5.63 -22.23 -13.66
CA ALA A 147 5.29 -23.14 -12.57
C ALA A 147 5.12 -24.59 -13.03
N ASP A 148 5.30 -24.90 -14.33
CA ASP A 148 5.10 -26.24 -14.92
C ASP A 148 3.73 -26.85 -14.57
N LEU A 149 2.66 -26.04 -14.58
CA LEU A 149 1.32 -26.50 -14.25
C LEU A 149 0.71 -27.34 -15.36
N SER A 150 0.01 -28.39 -14.95
CA SER A 150 -0.84 -29.18 -15.86
C SER A 150 -2.00 -28.33 -16.41
N TRP A 151 -2.65 -28.83 -17.48
CA TRP A 151 -3.84 -28.15 -18.03
C TRP A 151 -4.97 -28.06 -17.00
N GLU A 152 -5.17 -29.11 -16.22
CA GLU A 152 -6.21 -29.18 -15.18
C GLU A 152 -5.97 -28.13 -14.11
N GLU A 153 -4.75 -27.97 -13.62
CA GLU A 153 -4.37 -26.95 -12.62
C GLU A 153 -4.47 -25.54 -13.19
N SER A 154 -4.19 -25.38 -14.48
CA SER A 154 -4.26 -24.06 -15.15
C SER A 154 -5.70 -23.63 -15.44
N LEU A 155 -6.66 -24.55 -15.48
CA LEU A 155 -8.01 -24.28 -15.96
C LEU A 155 -8.75 -23.24 -15.12
N GLU A 156 -8.55 -23.23 -13.81
CA GLU A 156 -9.21 -22.28 -12.92
C GLU A 156 -8.69 -20.85 -13.12
N LEU A 157 -7.45 -20.68 -13.56
CA LEU A 157 -6.87 -19.36 -13.88
C LEU A 157 -7.47 -18.78 -15.17
N TYR A 158 -7.71 -19.62 -16.19
CA TYR A 158 -8.36 -19.22 -17.44
C TYR A 158 -9.87 -18.99 -17.28
N ILE A 159 -10.49 -19.75 -16.38
CA ILE A 159 -11.92 -19.76 -16.15
C ILE A 159 -12.19 -19.65 -14.64
N PRO A 160 -12.16 -18.43 -14.04
CA PRO A 160 -12.35 -18.27 -12.60
C PRO A 160 -13.65 -18.89 -12.07
N MET A 161 -14.70 -18.96 -12.90
CA MET A 161 -15.93 -19.64 -12.56
C MET A 161 -15.71 -21.12 -12.18
N TYR A 162 -14.68 -21.77 -12.72
CA TYR A 162 -14.37 -23.17 -12.37
C TYR A 162 -14.00 -23.31 -10.87
N ARG A 163 -13.28 -22.32 -10.34
CA ARG A 163 -12.92 -22.25 -8.93
C ARG A 163 -14.07 -21.79 -8.05
N TYR A 164 -14.81 -20.77 -8.49
CA TYR A 164 -15.78 -20.04 -7.65
C TYR A 164 -17.24 -20.46 -7.93
N HIS A 165 -17.49 -21.54 -8.67
CA HIS A 165 -18.83 -21.93 -9.10
C HIS A 165 -19.79 -22.25 -7.94
N ASP A 166 -19.31 -22.68 -6.79
CA ASP A 166 -20.14 -23.00 -5.61
C ASP A 166 -20.63 -21.74 -4.85
N ARG A 167 -20.05 -20.58 -5.15
CA ARG A 167 -20.44 -19.31 -4.52
C ARG A 167 -21.82 -18.82 -4.95
N TRP A 168 -22.39 -19.34 -6.03
CA TRP A 168 -23.71 -18.89 -6.51
C TRP A 168 -24.80 -18.93 -5.42
N SER A 169 -24.68 -19.81 -4.44
CA SER A 169 -25.62 -19.96 -3.31
C SER A 169 -25.25 -19.08 -2.10
N LYS A 170 -24.14 -18.37 -2.16
CA LYS A 170 -23.58 -17.52 -1.08
C LYS A 170 -23.40 -16.07 -1.53
N LEU A 171 -23.98 -15.70 -2.68
CA LEU A 171 -23.86 -14.35 -3.21
C LEU A 171 -24.62 -13.37 -2.32
N GLU A 172 -23.96 -12.25 -2.05
CA GLU A 172 -24.47 -11.11 -1.32
C GLU A 172 -24.67 -9.91 -2.25
N PHE A 173 -25.39 -8.89 -1.79
CA PHE A 173 -25.66 -7.71 -2.61
C PHE A 173 -24.37 -6.99 -3.04
N ASP A 174 -23.35 -7.06 -2.22
CA ASP A 174 -22.04 -6.46 -2.49
C ASP A 174 -21.26 -7.16 -3.60
N ASP A 175 -21.55 -8.42 -3.92
CA ASP A 175 -20.92 -9.11 -5.06
C ASP A 175 -21.34 -8.53 -6.42
N PHE A 176 -22.45 -7.77 -6.46
CA PHE A 176 -22.98 -7.11 -7.68
C PHE A 176 -22.55 -5.65 -7.80
N ARG A 177 -21.72 -5.14 -6.92
CA ARG A 177 -21.22 -3.76 -6.95
C ARG A 177 -19.76 -3.71 -7.36
N LEU A 178 -19.42 -2.66 -8.13
CA LEU A 178 -18.01 -2.32 -8.29
C LEU A 178 -17.47 -1.82 -6.94
N ARG A 179 -16.57 -2.59 -6.34
CA ARG A 179 -15.99 -2.25 -5.03
C ARG A 179 -14.82 -1.32 -5.23
N VAL A 180 -15.08 -0.03 -5.17
CA VAL A 180 -14.07 1.02 -5.12
C VAL A 180 -14.27 1.77 -3.82
N ASP A 181 -13.33 1.63 -2.91
CA ASP A 181 -13.39 2.28 -1.61
C ASP A 181 -12.96 3.75 -1.66
N GLY A 182 -12.34 4.17 -2.75
CA GLY A 182 -11.80 5.51 -2.94
C GLY A 182 -10.55 5.80 -2.11
N MET A 183 -9.96 4.79 -1.50
CA MET A 183 -8.74 4.90 -0.68
C MET A 183 -7.46 4.90 -1.52
N LYS A 184 -7.58 4.98 -2.85
CA LYS A 184 -6.44 5.07 -3.78
C LYS A 184 -5.37 4.01 -3.56
N SER A 185 -5.82 2.79 -3.23
CA SER A 185 -4.93 1.70 -2.85
C SER A 185 -4.01 2.04 -1.65
N ALA A 186 -4.29 3.10 -0.90
CA ALA A 186 -3.63 3.32 0.37
C ALA A 186 -3.87 2.11 1.24
N SER A 187 -2.80 1.41 1.56
CA SER A 187 -2.92 0.16 2.28
C SER A 187 -3.34 0.42 3.71
N THR A 188 -4.36 -0.30 4.11
CA THR A 188 -4.65 -0.50 5.52
C THR A 188 -3.66 -1.47 6.17
N HIS A 189 -2.79 -2.12 5.39
CA HIS A 189 -1.86 -3.12 5.91
C HIS A 189 -0.91 -2.55 6.97
N PRO A 190 -0.17 -1.45 6.73
CA PRO A 190 0.60 -0.81 7.78
C PRO A 190 -0.28 -0.30 8.93
N LEU A 191 -1.53 0.07 8.67
CA LEU A 191 -2.44 0.59 9.69
C LEU A 191 -2.92 -0.49 10.66
N TYR A 192 -3.02 -1.75 10.20
CA TYR A 192 -3.42 -2.88 11.05
C TYR A 192 -2.23 -3.59 11.69
N MET A 193 -1.03 -3.47 11.09
CA MET A 193 0.16 -4.12 11.58
C MET A 193 0.88 -3.21 12.57
N LYS A 194 0.51 -3.38 13.84
CA LYS A 194 1.06 -2.66 14.99
C LYS A 194 2.19 -3.43 15.67
N GLU A 195 2.52 -4.61 15.16
CA GLU A 195 3.61 -5.42 15.66
C GLU A 195 4.94 -4.79 15.29
N ILE A 196 5.93 -4.97 16.15
CA ILE A 196 7.33 -4.65 15.89
C ILE A 196 8.06 -5.96 15.71
N ALA A 197 8.80 -6.08 14.60
CA ALA A 197 9.75 -7.14 14.38
C ALA A 197 11.15 -6.53 14.29
N ASP A 198 12.07 -7.04 15.12
CA ASP A 198 13.48 -6.79 14.97
C ASP A 198 14.04 -7.67 13.85
N ILE A 199 14.37 -7.04 12.72
CA ILE A 199 14.94 -7.73 11.56
C ILE A 199 16.44 -7.48 11.36
N ALA A 200 17.11 -6.79 12.29
CA ALA A 200 18.50 -6.38 12.13
C ALA A 200 19.44 -7.57 11.91
N ASP A 201 19.24 -8.66 12.63
CA ASP A 201 20.04 -9.89 12.47
C ASP A 201 19.71 -10.66 11.17
N LEU A 202 18.53 -10.45 10.61
CA LEU A 202 18.06 -11.09 9.38
C LEU A 202 18.40 -10.26 8.14
N TYR A 203 18.64 -8.96 8.30
CA TYR A 203 18.96 -8.04 7.22
C TYR A 203 20.41 -8.24 6.77
N LYS A 204 20.57 -9.03 5.71
CA LYS A 204 21.90 -9.34 5.14
C LYS A 204 22.10 -8.54 3.86
N LEU A 205 23.35 -8.21 3.57
CA LEU A 205 23.76 -7.60 2.32
C LEU A 205 24.87 -8.43 1.70
N THR A 206 24.87 -8.53 0.39
CA THR A 206 25.94 -9.15 -0.41
C THR A 206 26.02 -8.46 -1.76
N ASP A 207 27.23 -8.43 -2.35
CA ASP A 207 27.46 -8.02 -3.75
C ASP A 207 27.56 -9.21 -4.69
N GLU A 208 27.52 -10.44 -4.15
CA GLU A 208 27.56 -11.64 -4.97
C GLU A 208 26.29 -11.75 -5.84
N ARG A 209 26.42 -12.48 -6.95
CA ARG A 209 25.37 -12.74 -7.91
C ARG A 209 25.19 -14.24 -8.09
N ALA A 210 23.94 -14.66 -8.37
CA ALA A 210 23.61 -16.02 -8.75
C ALA A 210 22.76 -16.00 -10.02
N PRO A 211 22.88 -17.02 -10.89
CA PRO A 211 22.07 -17.11 -12.10
C PRO A 211 20.59 -17.14 -11.77
N LEU A 212 19.80 -16.39 -12.52
CA LEU A 212 18.35 -16.43 -12.46
C LEU A 212 17.80 -17.68 -13.18
N ALA A 213 16.60 -18.13 -12.78
CA ALA A 213 15.84 -19.08 -13.57
C ALA A 213 15.58 -18.52 -14.99
N ALA A 214 15.59 -19.38 -15.99
CA ALA A 214 15.47 -18.97 -17.39
C ALA A 214 14.21 -18.14 -17.66
N PHE A 215 13.08 -18.49 -17.05
CA PHE A 215 11.82 -17.75 -17.19
C PHE A 215 11.90 -16.33 -16.60
N ASN A 216 12.70 -16.10 -15.54
CA ASN A 216 12.93 -14.77 -14.98
C ASN A 216 13.79 -13.93 -15.92
N VAL A 217 14.83 -14.54 -16.53
CA VAL A 217 15.67 -13.88 -17.54
C VAL A 217 14.83 -13.46 -18.75
N ASP A 218 14.00 -14.38 -19.27
CA ASP A 218 13.13 -14.13 -20.42
C ASP A 218 12.11 -13.02 -20.12
N ALA A 219 11.53 -13.02 -18.93
CA ALA A 219 10.57 -11.99 -18.51
C ALA A 219 11.22 -10.62 -18.36
N ALA A 220 12.42 -10.55 -17.77
CA ALA A 220 13.17 -9.30 -17.62
C ALA A 220 13.54 -8.72 -19.00
N ASN A 221 14.07 -9.53 -19.90
CA ASN A 221 14.39 -9.10 -21.25
C ASN A 221 13.14 -8.63 -22.00
N SER A 222 12.04 -9.41 -21.96
CA SER A 222 10.78 -9.06 -22.63
C SER A 222 10.20 -7.73 -22.12
N LEU A 223 10.27 -7.49 -20.79
CA LEU A 223 9.85 -6.22 -20.21
C LEU A 223 10.71 -5.06 -20.70
N MET A 224 12.04 -5.21 -20.68
CA MET A 224 12.98 -4.17 -21.13
C MET A 224 12.84 -3.89 -22.64
N ASP A 225 12.72 -4.94 -23.46
CA ASP A 225 12.46 -4.81 -24.90
C ASP A 225 11.17 -3.99 -25.15
N TYR A 226 10.10 -4.33 -24.45
CA TYR A 226 8.84 -3.59 -24.52
C TYR A 226 8.99 -2.11 -24.11
N CYS A 227 9.73 -1.86 -23.03
CA CYS A 227 9.96 -0.48 -22.57
C CYS A 227 10.75 0.35 -23.57
N GLU A 228 11.74 -0.24 -24.23
CA GLU A 228 12.53 0.42 -25.28
C GLU A 228 11.69 0.65 -26.55
N GLU A 229 10.97 -0.37 -27.02
CA GLU A 229 10.14 -0.30 -28.24
C GLU A 229 9.02 0.74 -28.12
N GLU A 230 8.37 0.81 -26.97
CA GLU A 230 7.18 1.65 -26.72
C GLU A 230 7.51 2.95 -25.95
N ASN A 231 8.81 3.20 -25.70
CA ASN A 231 9.28 4.35 -24.93
C ASN A 231 8.55 4.50 -23.58
N VAL A 232 8.43 3.39 -22.81
CA VAL A 232 7.77 3.38 -21.51
C VAL A 232 8.65 4.05 -20.47
N LYS A 233 8.12 5.00 -19.74
CA LYS A 233 8.80 5.55 -18.55
C LYS A 233 8.79 4.50 -17.45
N ILE A 234 9.95 4.02 -17.03
CA ILE A 234 10.08 2.97 -16.03
C ILE A 234 11.21 3.28 -15.05
N LEU A 235 10.95 2.93 -13.78
CA LEU A 235 11.92 2.92 -12.69
C LEU A 235 11.87 1.53 -12.04
N PHE A 236 12.98 0.86 -11.96
CA PHE A 236 13.09 -0.36 -11.16
C PHE A 236 13.50 -0.01 -9.74
N ILE A 237 12.92 -0.70 -8.76
CA ILE A 237 13.19 -0.44 -7.35
C ILE A 237 13.41 -1.74 -6.59
N THR A 238 14.42 -1.76 -5.71
CA THR A 238 14.62 -2.87 -4.76
C THR A 238 14.31 -2.35 -3.37
N VAL A 239 13.24 -2.86 -2.75
CA VAL A 239 12.81 -2.38 -1.42
C VAL A 239 13.66 -2.98 -0.29
N PRO A 240 13.85 -2.24 0.82
CA PRO A 240 14.67 -2.66 1.96
C PRO A 240 13.90 -3.65 2.85
N ARG A 241 14.10 -4.94 2.64
CA ARG A 241 13.50 -6.01 3.44
C ARG A 241 14.53 -7.11 3.71
N ALA A 242 14.33 -7.91 4.74
CA ALA A 242 15.17 -9.08 4.94
C ALA A 242 14.92 -10.12 3.86
N GLU A 243 15.99 -10.65 3.30
CA GLU A 243 15.98 -11.66 2.25
C GLU A 243 17.01 -12.74 2.54
N GLU A 244 16.74 -13.96 2.13
CA GLU A 244 17.72 -15.03 2.16
C GLU A 244 18.91 -14.74 1.22
N GLU A 245 20.11 -15.20 1.56
CA GLU A 245 21.33 -14.92 0.80
C GLU A 245 21.24 -15.35 -0.67
N GLY A 246 20.64 -16.51 -0.94
CA GLY A 246 20.43 -16.98 -2.32
C GLY A 246 19.61 -15.99 -3.14
N ARG A 247 18.55 -15.48 -2.55
CA ARG A 247 17.65 -14.50 -3.17
C ARG A 247 18.33 -13.15 -3.37
N LEU A 248 19.12 -12.68 -2.41
CA LEU A 248 19.91 -11.45 -2.56
C LEU A 248 20.80 -11.52 -3.79
N LYS A 249 21.44 -12.68 -4.03
CA LYS A 249 22.30 -12.90 -5.19
C LYS A 249 21.51 -12.88 -6.51
N GLU A 250 20.31 -13.43 -6.54
CA GLU A 250 19.40 -13.38 -7.68
C GLU A 250 18.90 -11.96 -7.96
N ILE A 251 18.50 -11.21 -6.93
CA ILE A 251 18.11 -9.79 -7.05
C ILE A 251 19.26 -8.96 -7.59
N ASN A 252 20.49 -9.19 -7.11
CA ASN A 252 21.67 -8.50 -7.60
C ASN A 252 21.94 -8.81 -9.09
N GLU A 253 21.71 -10.04 -9.52
CA GLU A 253 21.83 -10.40 -10.95
C GLU A 253 20.77 -9.71 -11.79
N LEU A 254 19.51 -9.72 -11.36
CA LEU A 254 18.42 -9.01 -12.05
C LEU A 254 18.74 -7.52 -12.18
N ASN A 255 19.12 -6.87 -11.07
CA ASN A 255 19.45 -5.46 -11.06
C ASN A 255 20.61 -5.15 -12.04
N ALA A 256 21.64 -5.99 -12.04
CA ALA A 256 22.77 -5.82 -12.98
C ALA A 256 22.37 -6.01 -14.45
N MET A 257 21.45 -6.92 -14.75
CA MET A 257 20.91 -7.09 -16.12
C MET A 257 20.14 -5.84 -16.57
N ILE A 258 19.34 -5.26 -15.66
CA ILE A 258 18.55 -4.06 -15.90
C ILE A 258 19.45 -2.85 -16.14
N GLU A 259 20.45 -2.64 -15.28
CA GLU A 259 21.43 -1.55 -15.40
C GLU A 259 22.29 -1.68 -16.66
N ALA A 260 22.68 -2.90 -17.04
CA ALA A 260 23.44 -3.16 -18.27
C ALA A 260 22.67 -2.78 -19.55
N ARG A 261 21.33 -2.73 -19.50
CA ARG A 261 20.45 -2.24 -20.56
C ARG A 261 20.23 -0.71 -20.50
N GLY A 262 20.82 -0.02 -19.52
CA GLY A 262 20.70 1.43 -19.34
C GLY A 262 19.46 1.89 -18.58
N PHE A 263 18.71 0.99 -17.97
CA PHE A 263 17.59 1.35 -17.11
C PHE A 263 18.06 1.70 -15.68
N THR A 264 17.31 2.57 -15.01
CA THR A 264 17.60 2.97 -13.63
C THR A 264 17.07 1.93 -12.64
N VAL A 265 17.92 1.52 -11.69
CA VAL A 265 17.56 0.72 -10.53
C VAL A 265 17.81 1.56 -9.27
N LEU A 266 16.75 1.89 -8.52
CA LEU A 266 16.85 2.49 -7.20
C LEU A 266 16.96 1.37 -6.16
N ASN A 267 18.18 1.06 -5.74
CA ASN A 267 18.43 -0.06 -4.82
C ASN A 267 18.41 0.39 -3.37
N LEU A 268 17.20 0.54 -2.81
CA LEU A 268 17.00 0.92 -1.39
C LEU A 268 17.31 -0.21 -0.41
N LEU A 269 17.49 -1.43 -0.88
CA LEU A 269 17.97 -2.53 -0.04
C LEU A 269 19.41 -2.28 0.42
N LYS A 270 20.28 -1.79 -0.47
CA LYS A 270 21.65 -1.41 -0.12
C LYS A 270 21.72 -0.08 0.62
N ASP A 271 20.89 0.85 0.22
CA ASP A 271 20.92 2.24 0.70
C ASP A 271 19.82 2.53 1.75
N HIS A 272 19.41 1.51 2.52
CA HIS A 272 18.31 1.64 3.50
C HIS A 272 18.50 2.76 4.53
N GLU A 273 19.75 3.11 4.85
CA GLU A 273 20.07 4.18 5.79
C GLU A 273 19.56 5.56 5.32
N VAL A 274 19.50 5.82 4.01
CA VAL A 274 18.98 7.09 3.48
C VAL A 274 17.48 7.29 3.77
N LEU A 275 16.76 6.20 4.01
CA LEU A 275 15.36 6.21 4.38
C LEU A 275 15.13 6.57 5.86
N GLY A 276 16.18 6.50 6.69
CA GLY A 276 16.08 6.63 8.13
C GLY A 276 15.27 5.50 8.78
N LEU A 277 15.26 4.31 8.15
CA LEU A 277 14.60 3.12 8.70
C LEU A 277 15.40 2.54 9.87
N ASP A 278 14.69 2.24 10.95
CA ASP A 278 15.20 1.46 12.07
C ASP A 278 14.80 0.00 11.90
N LEU A 279 15.77 -0.87 11.63
CA LEU A 279 15.55 -2.29 11.40
C LEU A 279 15.01 -3.04 12.63
N THR A 280 15.05 -2.42 13.80
CA THR A 280 14.56 -2.99 15.06
C THR A 280 13.13 -2.57 15.38
N GLN A 281 12.56 -1.54 14.69
CA GLN A 281 11.28 -0.94 15.07
C GLN A 281 10.33 -0.65 13.89
N ASP A 282 10.82 -0.47 12.66
CA ASP A 282 10.02 0.00 11.54
C ASP A 282 9.36 -1.13 10.72
N PHE A 283 9.51 -2.37 11.15
CA PHE A 283 8.98 -3.53 10.48
C PHE A 283 7.99 -4.28 11.38
N TYR A 284 6.97 -4.92 10.79
CA TYR A 284 6.11 -5.83 11.55
C TYR A 284 6.45 -7.31 11.27
N ASN A 285 7.19 -7.57 10.20
CA ASN A 285 7.83 -8.85 9.90
C ASN A 285 9.03 -8.65 8.95
N GLU A 286 9.68 -9.73 8.57
CA GLU A 286 10.89 -9.74 7.74
C GLU A 286 10.73 -9.02 6.39
N GLY A 287 9.53 -9.00 5.84
CA GLY A 287 9.24 -8.54 4.48
C GLY A 287 8.47 -7.24 4.38
N HIS A 288 7.95 -6.68 5.49
CA HIS A 288 7.01 -5.58 5.41
C HIS A 288 7.21 -4.58 6.55
N THR A 289 7.08 -3.30 6.21
CA THR A 289 7.11 -2.22 7.20
C THR A 289 5.79 -2.11 7.95
N ASN A 290 5.86 -1.64 9.20
CA ASN A 290 4.72 -1.12 9.93
C ASN A 290 4.40 0.33 9.49
N VAL A 291 3.48 1.00 10.18
CA VAL A 291 3.06 2.36 9.80
C VAL A 291 4.23 3.34 9.77
N HIS A 292 5.13 3.31 10.76
CA HIS A 292 6.27 4.22 10.82
C HIS A 292 7.26 4.00 9.68
N GLY A 293 7.64 2.75 9.42
CA GLY A 293 8.52 2.40 8.31
C GLY A 293 7.90 2.78 6.96
N SER A 294 6.59 2.56 6.78
CA SER A 294 5.86 2.95 5.58
C SER A 294 5.92 4.47 5.32
N LEU A 295 5.73 5.29 6.36
CA LEU A 295 5.79 6.75 6.21
C LEU A 295 7.19 7.26 5.88
N LYS A 296 8.24 6.66 6.49
CA LYS A 296 9.64 7.00 6.18
C LYS A 296 9.98 6.67 4.73
N TYR A 297 9.61 5.47 4.28
CA TYR A 297 9.80 5.05 2.90
C TYR A 297 9.04 5.94 1.92
N THR A 298 7.75 6.22 2.19
CA THR A 298 6.91 7.04 1.33
C THR A 298 7.46 8.44 1.17
N ARG A 299 7.91 9.07 2.25
CA ARG A 299 8.53 10.39 2.21
C ARG A 299 9.75 10.43 1.28
N TYR A 300 10.68 9.52 1.49
CA TYR A 300 11.89 9.46 0.68
C TYR A 300 11.58 9.24 -0.81
N LEU A 301 10.73 8.23 -1.11
CA LEU A 301 10.40 7.92 -2.50
C LEU A 301 9.63 9.06 -3.17
N ALA A 302 8.72 9.74 -2.46
CA ALA A 302 8.01 10.89 -3.00
C ALA A 302 8.96 12.03 -3.36
N GLU A 303 9.88 12.39 -2.46
CA GLU A 303 10.92 13.41 -2.71
C GLU A 303 11.81 13.03 -3.89
N TYR A 304 12.24 11.77 -3.95
CA TYR A 304 13.02 11.23 -5.07
C TYR A 304 12.28 11.35 -6.41
N LEU A 305 10.98 11.00 -6.44
CA LEU A 305 10.15 11.08 -7.65
C LEU A 305 9.95 12.53 -8.11
N MET A 306 9.74 13.45 -7.19
CA MET A 306 9.63 14.88 -7.51
C MET A 306 10.94 15.43 -8.09
N GLU A 307 12.08 15.10 -7.47
CA GLU A 307 13.39 15.61 -7.88
C GLU A 307 13.85 15.03 -9.23
N HIS A 308 13.69 13.71 -9.42
CA HIS A 308 14.31 13.02 -10.56
C HIS A 308 13.34 12.79 -11.73
N TYR A 309 12.03 12.81 -11.48
CA TYR A 309 11.00 12.58 -12.51
C TYR A 309 10.09 13.80 -12.73
N GLY A 310 10.34 14.89 -12.02
CA GLY A 310 9.64 16.16 -12.24
C GLY A 310 8.14 16.07 -11.88
N MET A 311 7.77 15.25 -10.91
CA MET A 311 6.39 15.22 -10.43
C MET A 311 6.09 16.50 -9.67
N GLU A 312 4.93 17.09 -9.96
CA GLU A 312 4.51 18.36 -9.40
C GLU A 312 3.33 18.21 -8.44
N ASN A 313 3.24 19.13 -7.48
CA ASN A 313 2.11 19.20 -6.57
C ASN A 313 0.83 19.59 -7.32
N LYS A 314 -0.21 18.77 -7.21
CA LYS A 314 -1.50 18.91 -7.90
C LYS A 314 -2.65 19.32 -6.97
N HIS A 315 -2.36 19.68 -5.73
CA HIS A 315 -3.40 20.18 -4.82
C HIS A 315 -4.13 21.38 -5.43
N GLY A 316 -5.47 21.37 -5.29
CA GLY A 316 -6.33 22.42 -5.83
C GLY A 316 -6.75 22.20 -7.29
N ASP A 317 -6.24 21.20 -7.99
CA ASP A 317 -6.74 20.82 -9.30
C ASP A 317 -7.97 19.90 -9.14
N ALA A 318 -9.12 20.36 -9.64
CA ALA A 318 -10.40 19.66 -9.55
C ALA A 318 -10.38 18.23 -10.16
N THR A 319 -9.45 17.94 -11.07
CA THR A 319 -9.25 16.60 -11.63
C THR A 319 -8.93 15.58 -10.53
N TYR A 320 -8.29 16.01 -9.46
CA TYR A 320 -7.84 15.17 -8.36
C TYR A 320 -8.74 15.24 -7.10
N ALA A 321 -9.93 15.83 -7.19
CA ALA A 321 -10.86 15.92 -6.06
C ALA A 321 -11.20 14.55 -5.42
N SER A 322 -11.08 13.44 -6.18
CA SER A 322 -11.25 12.09 -5.64
C SER A 322 -10.07 11.65 -4.75
N TRP A 323 -8.89 12.23 -4.93
CA TRP A 323 -7.73 12.01 -4.06
C TRP A 323 -7.88 12.79 -2.76
N ASP A 324 -8.32 14.04 -2.81
CA ASP A 324 -8.64 14.82 -1.61
C ASP A 324 -9.72 14.11 -0.78
N ALA A 325 -10.83 13.70 -1.41
CA ALA A 325 -11.88 12.97 -0.73
C ALA A 325 -11.44 11.57 -0.24
N GLY A 326 -10.43 10.97 -0.85
CA GLY A 326 -9.78 9.74 -0.38
C GLY A 326 -9.00 10.00 0.90
N TYR A 327 -8.20 11.06 0.91
CA TYR A 327 -7.42 11.45 2.06
C TYR A 327 -8.29 11.84 3.26
N ASP A 328 -9.35 12.64 3.06
CA ASP A 328 -10.29 13.03 4.12
C ASP A 328 -10.86 11.82 4.88
N ARG A 329 -11.09 10.71 4.18
CA ARG A 329 -11.55 9.46 4.81
C ARG A 329 -10.45 8.65 5.45
N TYR A 330 -9.23 8.79 4.96
CA TYR A 330 -8.07 8.03 5.38
C TYR A 330 -7.35 8.66 6.57
N GLU A 331 -7.39 9.98 6.68
CA GLU A 331 -6.64 10.76 7.64
C GLU A 331 -6.82 10.26 9.08
N ASP A 332 -8.06 10.20 9.54
CA ASP A 332 -8.34 9.78 10.92
C ASP A 332 -7.85 8.35 11.20
N VAL A 333 -7.98 7.45 10.22
CA VAL A 333 -7.53 6.06 10.35
C VAL A 333 -5.99 6.00 10.42
N LEU A 334 -5.30 6.80 9.60
CA LEU A 334 -3.85 6.87 9.61
C LEU A 334 -3.31 7.40 10.94
N TYR A 335 -3.88 8.50 11.44
CA TYR A 335 -3.40 9.08 12.69
C TYR A 335 -3.75 8.24 13.91
N GLN A 336 -4.90 7.56 13.87
CA GLN A 336 -5.22 6.56 14.89
C GLN A 336 -4.16 5.44 14.88
N ALA A 337 -3.76 4.96 13.70
CA ALA A 337 -2.74 3.93 13.59
C ALA A 337 -1.37 4.40 14.08
N ILE A 338 -1.00 5.66 13.82
CA ILE A 338 0.24 6.26 14.32
C ILE A 338 0.21 6.34 15.85
N LEU A 339 -0.87 6.85 16.43
CA LEU A 339 -1.01 6.89 17.88
C LEU A 339 -1.00 5.50 18.49
N ASP A 340 -1.73 4.57 17.89
CA ASP A 340 -1.78 3.19 18.34
C ASP A 340 -0.42 2.52 18.28
N PHE A 341 0.44 2.90 17.33
CA PHE A 341 1.80 2.42 17.23
C PHE A 341 2.72 3.06 18.28
N GLU A 342 2.66 4.40 18.45
CA GLU A 342 3.41 5.11 19.49
C GLU A 342 3.05 4.63 20.90
N LEU A 343 1.81 4.14 21.07
CA LEU A 343 1.26 3.63 22.32
C LEU A 343 1.30 2.09 22.39
N GLU A 344 2.21 1.48 21.78
CA GLU A 344 2.45 0.06 21.45
C GLU A 344 1.62 -1.03 22.22
N PRO A 345 1.12 -2.09 21.52
CA PRO A 345 0.30 -3.14 22.15
C PRO A 345 1.01 -3.89 23.27
N GLU A 346 2.33 -4.01 23.25
CA GLU A 346 3.11 -4.57 24.34
C GLU A 346 2.91 -3.77 25.62
N TYR A 347 2.60 -2.49 25.47
CA TYR A 347 2.31 -1.57 26.56
C TYR A 347 0.82 -1.54 26.96
N ARG A 348 -0.05 -2.23 26.21
CA ARG A 348 -1.50 -2.30 26.50
C ARG A 348 -1.90 -3.45 27.44
N THR A 349 -0.97 -4.11 28.06
CA THR A 349 -1.27 -5.13 29.10
C THR A 349 -1.86 -4.52 30.35
N VAL A 350 -2.02 -3.19 30.40
CA VAL A 350 -2.61 -2.45 31.51
C VAL A 350 -3.90 -1.80 31.02
N GLU A 351 -5.01 -2.13 31.68
CA GLU A 351 -6.30 -1.50 31.44
C GLU A 351 -6.40 -0.16 32.19
N LEU A 352 -5.76 0.89 31.64
CA LEU A 352 -6.03 2.26 32.04
C LEU A 352 -7.15 2.81 31.17
N GLU A 353 -8.22 3.29 31.78
CA GLU A 353 -9.32 3.91 31.07
C GLU A 353 -8.93 5.30 30.54
N LYS A 354 -9.67 5.81 29.57
CA LYS A 354 -9.45 7.14 29.04
C LYS A 354 -9.79 8.21 30.08
N PRO A 355 -9.07 9.33 30.12
CA PRO A 355 -9.46 10.46 30.99
C PRO A 355 -10.86 10.96 30.66
N GLU A 356 -11.65 11.20 31.68
CA GLU A 356 -12.97 11.85 31.56
C GLU A 356 -12.84 13.37 31.68
N ASN A 357 -13.87 14.11 31.26
CA ASN A 357 -13.97 15.57 31.34
C ASN A 357 -12.78 16.32 30.74
N LEU A 358 -12.20 15.76 29.66
CA LEU A 358 -11.16 16.43 28.89
C LEU A 358 -11.68 17.76 28.33
N ALA A 359 -11.05 18.85 28.70
CA ALA A 359 -11.42 20.21 28.29
C ALA A 359 -10.19 21.00 27.82
N ALA A 360 -10.38 21.84 26.81
CA ALA A 360 -9.40 22.80 26.32
C ALA A 360 -10.00 24.22 26.39
N LEU A 361 -9.27 25.15 27.00
CA LEU A 361 -9.72 26.54 27.20
C LEU A 361 -8.64 27.50 26.68
N ALA A 362 -9.02 28.40 25.76
CA ALA A 362 -8.13 29.41 25.25
C ALA A 362 -8.02 30.63 26.16
N SER A 363 -6.81 31.16 26.35
CA SER A 363 -6.53 32.43 26.97
C SER A 363 -5.48 33.17 26.09
N GLY A 364 -5.94 33.98 25.16
CA GLY A 364 -5.09 34.52 24.10
C GLY A 364 -4.57 33.41 23.19
N ALA A 365 -3.26 33.36 22.98
CA ALA A 365 -2.60 32.30 22.20
C ALA A 365 -2.24 31.05 23.03
N GLN A 366 -2.58 31.01 24.33
CA GLN A 366 -2.34 29.85 25.19
C GLN A 366 -3.59 29.01 25.31
N VAL A 367 -3.40 27.69 25.37
CA VAL A 367 -4.51 26.74 25.62
C VAL A 367 -4.22 25.96 26.88
N SER A 368 -5.13 26.06 27.85
CA SER A 368 -5.09 25.24 29.06
C SER A 368 -5.92 23.99 28.83
N ILE A 369 -5.31 22.83 28.97
CA ILE A 369 -5.93 21.51 28.84
C ILE A 369 -6.07 20.92 30.25
N SER A 370 -7.22 20.33 30.56
CA SER A 370 -7.48 19.70 31.85
C SER A 370 -8.35 18.46 31.68
N TRP A 371 -8.21 17.50 32.59
CA TRP A 371 -8.94 16.22 32.62
C TRP A 371 -9.07 15.67 34.02
N ASP A 372 -9.87 14.62 34.16
CA ASP A 372 -10.02 13.91 35.43
C ASP A 372 -8.94 12.83 35.58
N ALA A 373 -8.61 12.52 36.82
CA ALA A 373 -7.64 11.46 37.15
C ALA A 373 -8.15 10.08 36.69
N VAL A 374 -7.24 9.29 36.14
CA VAL A 374 -7.45 7.89 35.78
C VAL A 374 -6.83 7.01 36.87
N GLU A 375 -7.64 6.09 37.40
CA GLU A 375 -7.18 5.16 38.45
C GLU A 375 -6.01 4.30 37.92
N GLY A 376 -4.88 4.29 38.63
CA GLY A 376 -3.69 3.57 38.28
C GLY A 376 -2.74 4.31 37.30
N ALA A 377 -3.10 5.49 36.82
CA ALA A 377 -2.18 6.29 36.01
C ALA A 377 -1.12 6.96 36.89
N GLU A 378 0.12 6.91 36.44
CA GLU A 378 1.28 7.60 37.05
C GLU A 378 1.57 8.93 36.37
N GLY A 379 1.09 9.11 35.12
CA GLY A 379 1.25 10.34 34.36
C GLY A 379 0.42 10.32 33.09
N TYR A 380 0.54 11.39 32.32
CA TYR A 380 -0.27 11.64 31.12
C TYR A 380 0.59 12.23 30.00
N ALA A 381 0.48 11.65 28.81
CA ALA A 381 1.03 12.21 27.60
C ALA A 381 -0.05 13.06 26.90
N VAL A 382 0.25 14.33 26.63
CA VAL A 382 -0.68 15.29 26.02
C VAL A 382 -0.33 15.43 24.54
N TYR A 383 -1.32 15.21 23.70
CA TYR A 383 -1.19 15.31 22.25
C TYR A 383 -2.06 16.43 21.69
N ARG A 384 -1.60 17.03 20.64
CA ARG A 384 -2.27 18.08 19.87
C ARG A 384 -2.25 17.75 18.38
N LYS A 385 -3.34 18.02 17.67
CA LYS A 385 -3.30 18.18 16.21
C LYS A 385 -3.92 19.51 15.81
N GLN A 386 -3.40 20.14 14.79
CA GLN A 386 -4.06 21.25 14.11
C GLN A 386 -5.09 20.66 13.16
N ASP A 387 -6.17 21.38 12.86
CA ASP A 387 -7.17 20.96 11.88
C ASP A 387 -6.49 20.63 10.54
N GLY A 388 -6.72 19.40 10.02
CA GLY A 388 -6.02 18.86 8.87
C GLY A 388 -4.54 18.46 9.10
N GLY A 389 -4.06 18.43 10.35
CA GLY A 389 -2.69 18.10 10.72
C GLY A 389 -2.53 16.78 11.46
N HIS A 390 -1.32 16.53 11.95
CA HIS A 390 -0.94 15.30 12.67
C HIS A 390 -1.05 15.45 14.16
N TRP A 391 -1.26 14.32 14.86
CA TRP A 391 -1.06 14.24 16.30
C TRP A 391 0.42 14.45 16.64
N GLU A 392 0.68 15.40 17.50
CA GLU A 392 1.98 15.77 18.00
C GLU A 392 1.95 15.72 19.52
N ARG A 393 2.84 14.93 20.13
CA ARG A 393 2.98 14.95 21.60
C ARG A 393 3.65 16.27 22.01
N ILE A 394 2.92 17.08 22.73
CA ILE A 394 3.40 18.40 23.17
C ILE A 394 4.04 18.36 24.55
N GLU A 395 3.58 17.48 25.44
CA GLU A 395 4.12 17.39 26.79
C GLU A 395 3.79 16.03 27.45
N THR A 396 4.54 15.70 28.49
CA THR A 396 4.26 14.59 29.41
C THR A 396 4.22 15.15 30.82
N VAL A 397 3.15 14.93 31.57
CA VAL A 397 2.93 15.53 32.89
C VAL A 397 2.43 14.49 33.91
N ASP A 398 2.75 14.70 35.18
CA ASP A 398 2.22 13.89 36.29
C ASP A 398 0.93 14.49 36.87
N GLY A 399 0.57 15.71 36.44
CA GLY A 399 -0.61 16.43 36.87
C GLY A 399 -1.86 16.18 36.02
N LEU A 400 -2.94 16.84 36.31
CA LEU A 400 -4.23 16.75 35.63
C LEU A 400 -4.49 17.94 34.71
N SER A 401 -3.46 18.68 34.35
CA SER A 401 -3.54 19.78 33.43
C SER A 401 -2.19 20.06 32.75
N CYS A 402 -2.27 20.65 31.57
CA CYS A 402 -1.12 21.10 30.77
C CYS A 402 -1.47 22.46 30.14
N THR A 403 -0.48 23.29 29.82
CA THR A 403 -0.70 24.55 29.09
C THR A 403 0.15 24.56 27.83
N ASP A 404 -0.51 24.49 26.68
CA ASP A 404 0.14 24.71 25.39
C ASP A 404 0.37 26.20 25.16
N THR A 405 1.64 26.60 25.14
CA THR A 405 2.11 27.97 24.86
C THR A 405 2.58 28.17 23.42
N THR A 406 2.50 27.11 22.61
CA THR A 406 2.99 27.11 21.22
C THR A 406 1.87 27.19 20.19
N ALA A 407 0.61 27.18 20.65
CA ALA A 407 -0.55 27.31 19.79
C ALA A 407 -0.60 28.69 19.09
N GLN A 408 -1.11 28.74 17.88
CA GLN A 408 -1.13 29.95 17.05
C GLN A 408 -2.54 30.55 16.97
N SER A 409 -2.64 31.90 17.05
CA SER A 409 -3.91 32.61 16.86
C SER A 409 -4.53 32.30 15.50
N GLY A 410 -5.87 32.18 15.47
CA GLY A 410 -6.64 31.89 14.27
C GLY A 410 -6.67 30.41 13.87
N ALA A 411 -5.91 29.53 14.54
CA ALA A 411 -5.89 28.11 14.25
C ALA A 411 -6.93 27.34 15.08
N THR A 412 -7.40 26.22 14.55
CA THR A 412 -8.22 25.23 15.26
C THR A 412 -7.32 24.05 15.65
N TYR A 413 -7.42 23.66 16.92
CA TYR A 413 -6.68 22.52 17.46
C TYR A 413 -7.60 21.49 18.10
N VAL A 414 -7.16 20.25 18.07
CA VAL A 414 -7.74 19.16 18.84
C VAL A 414 -6.69 18.67 19.83
N TYR A 415 -7.07 18.48 21.09
CA TYR A 415 -6.20 17.96 22.13
C TYR A 415 -6.73 16.63 22.63
N THR A 416 -5.82 15.68 22.89
CA THR A 416 -6.14 14.43 23.58
C THR A 416 -5.08 14.12 24.64
N VAL A 417 -5.45 13.27 25.58
CA VAL A 417 -4.61 12.93 26.73
C VAL A 417 -4.60 11.42 26.92
N VAL A 418 -3.43 10.85 27.00
CA VAL A 418 -3.20 9.42 27.13
C VAL A 418 -2.60 9.13 28.51
N PRO A 419 -3.29 8.43 29.41
CA PRO A 419 -2.73 8.04 30.70
C PRO A 419 -1.67 6.97 30.51
N PHE A 420 -0.63 6.96 31.34
CA PHE A 420 0.36 5.90 31.37
C PHE A 420 0.73 5.47 32.79
N MET A 421 1.29 4.29 32.90
CA MET A 421 1.99 3.80 34.08
C MET A 421 3.33 3.18 33.71
N THR A 422 4.23 3.06 34.67
CA THR A 422 5.55 2.49 34.49
C THR A 422 5.65 1.16 35.24
N ASN A 423 6.14 0.13 34.58
CA ASN A 423 6.47 -1.13 35.21
C ASN A 423 7.81 -1.63 34.67
N ASN A 424 8.73 -1.98 35.57
CA ASN A 424 10.08 -2.44 35.23
C ASN A 424 10.84 -1.51 34.25
N ASN A 425 10.72 -0.20 34.40
CA ASN A 425 11.28 0.84 33.53
C ASN A 425 10.66 0.89 32.11
N GLN A 426 9.56 0.23 31.88
CA GLN A 426 8.76 0.35 30.65
C GLN A 426 7.50 1.17 30.91
N ILE A 427 7.12 1.98 29.94
CA ILE A 427 5.92 2.81 29.99
C ILE A 427 4.79 2.04 29.30
N PHE A 428 3.64 1.95 29.99
CA PHE A 428 2.42 1.31 29.48
C PHE A 428 1.34 2.37 29.36
N TYR A 429 0.82 2.57 28.16
CA TYR A 429 -0.17 3.59 27.83
C TYR A 429 -1.59 3.01 27.89
N GLY A 430 -2.54 3.83 28.37
CA GLY A 430 -3.94 3.49 28.46
C GLY A 430 -4.77 3.95 27.27
N LYS A 431 -6.10 3.84 27.41
CA LYS A 431 -7.07 4.32 26.42
C LYS A 431 -7.09 5.85 26.40
N PHE A 432 -7.46 6.44 25.27
CA PHE A 432 -7.59 7.89 25.11
C PHE A 432 -8.84 8.23 24.28
N ASP A 433 -9.23 9.50 24.29
CA ASP A 433 -10.30 10.00 23.44
C ASP A 433 -9.72 10.52 22.12
N TYR A 434 -9.94 9.78 21.04
CA TYR A 434 -9.47 10.16 19.71
C TYR A 434 -10.15 11.42 19.15
N ALA A 435 -11.46 11.60 19.48
CA ALA A 435 -12.18 12.82 19.11
C ALA A 435 -11.63 14.07 19.82
N GLY A 436 -11.11 13.90 21.03
CA GLY A 436 -10.44 14.93 21.82
C GLY A 436 -11.28 16.15 22.13
N ALA A 437 -10.62 17.16 22.69
CA ALA A 437 -11.20 18.48 22.96
C ALA A 437 -10.82 19.46 21.84
N VAL A 438 -11.83 19.92 21.08
CA VAL A 438 -11.64 20.84 19.95
C VAL A 438 -11.68 22.30 20.45
N ILE A 439 -10.75 23.14 20.02
CA ILE A 439 -10.73 24.56 20.31
C ILE A 439 -10.27 25.38 19.12
N GLN A 440 -10.97 26.48 18.84
CA GLN A 440 -10.56 27.50 17.90
C GLN A 440 -9.98 28.69 18.64
N LEU A 441 -8.76 29.08 18.29
CA LEU A 441 -8.12 30.24 18.88
C LEU A 441 -8.57 31.53 18.17
N PRO A 442 -8.73 32.63 18.93
CA PRO A 442 -9.13 33.92 18.39
C PRO A 442 -8.06 34.57 17.48
#